data_f03dac27f41c6330417780283c052512
#
_entry.id   f03dac27f41c6330417780283c052512
#
_cell.length_a   1.000
_cell.length_b   1.000
_cell.length_c   1.000
_cell.angle_alpha   90.00
_cell.angle_beta   90.00
_cell.angle_gamma   90.00
#
_symmetry.space_group_name_H-M   'P 1'
#
loop_
_entity.id
_entity.type
_entity.pdbx_description
1 polymer ?
#
loop_
_entity_poly.entity_id
_entity_poly.type
_entity_poly.pdbx_seq_one_letter_code
_entity_poly.pdbx_strand_id
1 'polypeptide(L)'
;MRKQTKLVAVLSAAALLAMGASMTSFAAGWEKDDSGIWHYYDSDDEMVTGEWKKDGGKWFYLDDDGEMLTDSWVDDEYYVGEDGAMLINTWKKTLADEDMDDPEDDGEAWYYFGSKGKKTQDDDKKIGGKTYYFDENGKMRDGWYEDENGNVYYLGGEDEGWRASGWLWLEAPEEDDVPALGHDNDDDNDVCDEEGWYWFASDGKMYKKADKKKINGKYYFFNEHGQMLYEWINGQRVSGTPSNAIADGNAATPGSSQAENMLYANVVEEGWRADGWYEIDGAEDTDASDDTDWYYFKDGKAKKAKFASDDKVGFSAKDKYRAKIKVSGKWFCFNEIGQMQTGLQYIPQSNGFYYFDENGYMKTGKVANVEEDNDSFTYYFDTKNGKLGKGVTGEKSGYLYWNGKRLEADDDYRIYKLPKGDKEADGYDYYLVNSKGKLQKSDSKEYDVENGNGYTKVKFDFVGKSYKLDETKLSAEMKADASTAKIELYDGDAEYTDFFK
;
A
#
# COMPACT_ATOMS: atom_id res chain seq x y z
N MET A 1 10.21 6.36 -1.35
CA MET A 1 11.65 6.03 -1.50
C MET A 1 12.15 6.63 -2.81
N ARG A 2 13.30 7.25 -2.87
CA ARG A 2 13.84 7.73 -4.15
C ARG A 2 14.37 6.51 -4.91
N LYS A 3 13.94 6.33 -6.17
CA LYS A 3 14.62 5.44 -7.11
C LYS A 3 16.10 5.83 -7.06
N GLN A 4 16.95 4.93 -6.55
CA GLN A 4 18.38 5.19 -6.61
C GLN A 4 18.76 5.01 -8.08
N THR A 5 19.06 6.11 -8.72
CA THR A 5 19.72 6.11 -10.03
C THR A 5 20.95 5.23 -9.90
N LYS A 6 21.07 4.25 -10.79
CA LYS A 6 22.21 3.34 -10.91
C LYS A 6 23.50 4.15 -10.74
N LEU A 7 24.11 4.08 -9.56
CA LEU A 7 25.50 4.45 -9.39
C LEU A 7 26.28 3.23 -9.90
N VAL A 8 26.62 3.27 -11.16
CA VAL A 8 27.66 2.43 -11.74
C VAL A 8 28.95 2.84 -11.01
N ALA A 9 29.24 2.16 -9.93
CA ALA A 9 30.59 2.17 -9.38
C ALA A 9 31.39 1.21 -10.24
N VAL A 10 31.83 1.69 -11.38
CA VAL A 10 32.90 1.06 -12.12
C VAL A 10 33.99 0.74 -11.11
N LEU A 11 34.27 -0.54 -10.85
CA LEU A 11 35.55 -0.96 -10.33
C LEU A 11 36.59 -0.42 -11.33
N SER A 12 36.99 0.82 -11.14
CA SER A 12 38.13 1.31 -11.87
C SER A 12 39.28 0.39 -11.51
N ALA A 13 39.67 -0.43 -12.48
CA ALA A 13 40.95 -1.08 -12.50
C ALA A 13 42.00 0.01 -12.21
N ALA A 14 42.21 0.26 -10.94
CA ALA A 14 43.18 1.23 -10.52
C ALA A 14 44.55 0.59 -10.63
N ALA A 15 45.28 1.23 -11.45
CA ALA A 15 46.72 1.15 -11.54
C ALA A 15 47.29 0.07 -12.47
N LEU A 16 47.14 0.30 -13.73
CA LEU A 16 48.28 0.15 -14.64
C LEU A 16 49.36 1.12 -14.18
N LEU A 17 50.03 0.81 -13.10
CA LEU A 17 51.42 1.28 -12.91
C LEU A 17 52.28 0.38 -13.78
N ALA A 18 52.48 0.77 -15.02
CA ALA A 18 53.61 0.40 -15.81
C ALA A 18 54.89 0.80 -15.06
N MET A 19 55.29 -0.02 -14.10
CA MET A 19 56.73 -0.05 -13.75
C MET A 19 57.36 -1.00 -14.77
N GLY A 20 57.87 -0.42 -15.82
CA GLY A 20 58.98 -1.03 -16.54
C GLY A 20 60.13 -1.17 -15.54
N ALA A 21 60.10 -2.22 -14.75
CA ALA A 21 61.28 -2.67 -14.07
C ALA A 21 62.17 -3.25 -15.16
N SER A 22 63.15 -2.49 -15.61
CA SER A 22 64.28 -3.06 -16.28
C SER A 22 64.88 -4.11 -15.36
N MET A 23 64.58 -5.40 -15.61
CA MET A 23 65.34 -6.47 -14.98
C MET A 23 66.75 -6.35 -15.50
N THR A 24 67.66 -6.01 -14.62
CA THR A 24 69.07 -6.02 -14.93
C THR A 24 69.58 -7.45 -14.75
N SER A 25 70.13 -8.00 -15.78
CA SER A 25 70.88 -9.28 -15.74
C SER A 25 71.86 -9.29 -14.58
N PHE A 26 71.67 -10.22 -13.63
CA PHE A 26 72.63 -10.47 -12.56
C PHE A 26 73.01 -11.95 -12.58
N ALA A 27 74.23 -12.21 -12.30
CA ALA A 27 74.85 -13.54 -12.24
C ALA A 27 74.04 -14.52 -11.39
N ALA A 28 73.55 -15.60 -12.01
CA ALA A 28 72.55 -16.56 -11.59
C ALA A 28 71.13 -15.98 -11.65
N GLY A 29 70.34 -16.26 -12.67
CA GLY A 29 68.97 -15.97 -12.66
C GLY A 29 68.32 -15.80 -14.01
N TRP A 30 67.91 -14.61 -14.30
CA TRP A 30 67.07 -14.35 -15.47
C TRP A 30 67.87 -14.04 -16.73
N GLU A 31 67.57 -14.77 -17.80
CA GLU A 31 68.07 -14.47 -19.15
C GLU A 31 66.92 -14.36 -20.13
N LYS A 32 67.07 -13.46 -21.08
CA LYS A 32 66.07 -13.23 -22.14
C LYS A 32 66.64 -13.77 -23.43
N ASP A 33 65.88 -14.65 -24.08
CA ASP A 33 66.25 -15.21 -25.39
C ASP A 33 66.11 -14.21 -26.54
N ASP A 34 66.49 -14.62 -27.73
CA ASP A 34 66.37 -13.81 -28.97
C ASP A 34 64.93 -13.50 -29.36
N SER A 35 63.95 -14.28 -28.90
CA SER A 35 62.50 -14.11 -29.11
C SER A 35 61.89 -13.13 -28.07
N GLY A 36 62.65 -12.78 -27.03
CA GLY A 36 62.20 -11.91 -26.00
C GLY A 36 61.52 -12.62 -24.84
N ILE A 37 61.61 -13.92 -24.74
CA ILE A 37 61.11 -14.75 -23.66
C ILE A 37 62.13 -14.82 -22.52
N TRP A 38 61.63 -14.77 -21.27
CA TRP A 38 62.47 -14.89 -20.09
C TRP A 38 62.59 -16.33 -19.63
N HIS A 39 63.84 -16.77 -19.36
CA HIS A 39 64.20 -18.05 -18.73
C HIS A 39 64.95 -17.78 -17.43
N TYR A 40 64.93 -18.73 -16.50
CA TYR A 40 65.69 -18.67 -15.29
C TYR A 40 66.66 -19.82 -15.20
N TYR A 41 67.93 -19.49 -14.96
CA TYR A 41 69.01 -20.49 -14.77
C TYR A 41 69.38 -20.52 -13.28
N ASP A 42 69.58 -21.73 -12.76
CA ASP A 42 70.02 -21.92 -11.36
C ASP A 42 71.54 -21.69 -11.16
N SER A 43 72.06 -21.99 -9.96
CA SER A 43 73.48 -21.82 -9.65
C SER A 43 74.42 -22.78 -10.37
N ASP A 44 73.87 -23.81 -10.96
CA ASP A 44 74.61 -24.85 -11.71
C ASP A 44 74.52 -24.64 -13.24
N ASP A 45 74.02 -23.48 -13.68
CA ASP A 45 73.68 -23.10 -15.07
C ASP A 45 72.64 -24.03 -15.76
N GLU A 46 71.78 -24.69 -14.96
CA GLU A 46 70.68 -25.50 -15.47
C GLU A 46 69.42 -24.65 -15.57
N MET A 47 68.73 -24.76 -16.70
CA MET A 47 67.43 -24.05 -16.93
C MET A 47 66.38 -24.66 -16.05
N VAL A 48 65.69 -23.80 -15.34
CA VAL A 48 64.59 -24.19 -14.42
C VAL A 48 63.32 -24.37 -15.24
N THR A 49 62.58 -25.46 -15.06
CA THR A 49 61.34 -25.78 -15.70
C THR A 49 60.29 -26.26 -14.70
N GLY A 50 58.99 -25.99 -14.94
CA GLY A 50 57.87 -26.48 -14.13
C GLY A 50 57.88 -25.95 -12.69
N GLU A 51 58.49 -24.81 -12.39
CA GLU A 51 58.68 -24.35 -11.00
C GLU A 51 58.48 -22.85 -10.79
N TRP A 52 58.01 -22.52 -9.56
CA TRP A 52 57.99 -21.15 -9.07
C TRP A 52 59.36 -20.63 -8.63
N LYS A 53 59.74 -19.48 -9.16
CA LYS A 53 60.96 -18.76 -8.71
C LYS A 53 60.62 -17.41 -8.08
N LYS A 54 61.29 -17.07 -7.00
CA LYS A 54 61.09 -15.80 -6.31
C LYS A 54 62.26 -14.86 -6.62
N ASP A 55 61.89 -13.70 -7.16
CA ASP A 55 62.87 -12.63 -7.37
C ASP A 55 62.26 -11.26 -7.02
N GLY A 56 63.04 -10.37 -6.46
CA GLY A 56 62.62 -9.04 -6.09
C GLY A 56 61.37 -8.97 -5.18
N GLY A 57 61.09 -10.07 -4.46
CA GLY A 57 59.88 -10.18 -3.62
C GLY A 57 58.62 -10.68 -4.35
N LYS A 58 58.71 -10.84 -5.65
CA LYS A 58 57.63 -11.39 -6.52
C LYS A 58 57.91 -12.86 -6.83
N TRP A 59 56.85 -13.61 -7.16
CA TRP A 59 56.92 -14.98 -7.65
C TRP A 59 56.60 -15.02 -9.14
N PHE A 60 57.39 -15.84 -9.90
CA PHE A 60 57.28 -16.07 -11.33
C PHE A 60 57.25 -17.56 -11.59
N TYR A 61 56.50 -18.01 -12.55
CA TYR A 61 56.41 -19.42 -12.96
C TYR A 61 57.14 -19.66 -14.26
N LEU A 62 57.95 -20.67 -14.30
CA LEU A 62 58.56 -21.20 -15.51
C LEU A 62 57.79 -22.46 -15.91
N ASP A 63 57.32 -22.54 -17.13
CA ASP A 63 56.65 -23.71 -17.66
C ASP A 63 57.59 -24.92 -17.88
N ASP A 64 57.07 -25.98 -18.47
CA ASP A 64 57.83 -27.21 -18.75
C ASP A 64 58.95 -27.00 -19.79
N ASP A 65 58.84 -25.99 -20.65
CA ASP A 65 59.84 -25.57 -21.59
C ASP A 65 60.82 -24.54 -21.02
N GLY A 66 60.63 -24.15 -19.76
CA GLY A 66 61.43 -23.16 -19.03
C GLY A 66 61.15 -21.72 -19.43
N GLU A 67 60.02 -21.45 -20.10
CA GLU A 67 59.57 -20.11 -20.46
C GLU A 67 58.82 -19.48 -19.31
N MET A 68 59.08 -18.19 -19.00
CA MET A 68 58.33 -17.46 -17.96
C MET A 68 56.92 -17.18 -18.46
N LEU A 69 55.91 -17.73 -17.80
CA LEU A 69 54.50 -17.46 -18.11
C LEU A 69 54.15 -16.01 -17.86
N THR A 70 53.32 -15.46 -18.70
CA THR A 70 52.72 -14.12 -18.58
C THR A 70 51.21 -14.18 -18.94
N ASP A 71 50.41 -13.39 -18.24
CA ASP A 71 48.96 -13.28 -18.42
C ASP A 71 48.27 -14.65 -18.58
N SER A 72 48.55 -15.56 -17.66
CA SER A 72 48.16 -16.97 -17.74
C SER A 72 47.88 -17.59 -16.39
N TRP A 73 47.04 -18.61 -16.36
CA TRP A 73 46.82 -19.48 -15.20
C TRP A 73 48.02 -20.40 -14.94
N VAL A 74 48.15 -20.79 -13.71
CA VAL A 74 49.08 -21.83 -13.27
C VAL A 74 48.34 -22.78 -12.33
N ASP A 75 48.23 -24.06 -12.78
CA ASP A 75 47.54 -25.15 -12.05
C ASP A 75 46.09 -24.84 -11.69
N ASP A 76 45.41 -24.00 -12.46
CA ASP A 76 44.04 -23.49 -12.16
C ASP A 76 43.89 -22.91 -10.74
N GLU A 77 44.98 -22.63 -10.05
CA GLU A 77 44.99 -22.07 -8.70
C GLU A 77 45.55 -20.64 -8.62
N TYR A 78 46.51 -20.33 -9.48
CA TYR A 78 47.25 -19.07 -9.47
C TYR A 78 47.14 -18.38 -10.83
N TYR A 79 47.37 -17.09 -10.86
CA TYR A 79 47.49 -16.34 -12.10
C TYR A 79 48.71 -15.46 -12.09
N VAL A 80 49.45 -15.44 -13.17
CA VAL A 80 50.56 -14.51 -13.39
C VAL A 80 50.08 -13.38 -14.32
N GLY A 81 50.45 -12.14 -13.97
CA GLY A 81 50.07 -10.97 -14.76
C GLY A 81 50.91 -10.78 -16.02
N GLU A 82 50.66 -9.69 -16.74
CA GLU A 82 51.44 -9.31 -17.95
C GLU A 82 52.94 -9.18 -17.69
N ASP A 83 53.33 -8.86 -16.46
CA ASP A 83 54.75 -8.79 -16.05
C ASP A 83 55.32 -10.13 -15.54
N GLY A 84 54.57 -11.21 -15.70
CA GLY A 84 54.92 -12.56 -15.25
C GLY A 84 54.79 -12.76 -13.73
N ALA A 85 54.50 -11.72 -12.97
CA ALA A 85 54.42 -11.83 -11.52
C ALA A 85 53.06 -12.42 -11.06
N MET A 86 53.13 -13.36 -10.10
CA MET A 86 51.96 -13.94 -9.45
C MET A 86 51.09 -12.85 -8.83
N LEU A 87 49.80 -12.87 -9.11
CA LEU A 87 48.82 -11.96 -8.55
C LEU A 87 48.58 -12.26 -7.07
N ILE A 88 48.59 -11.20 -6.25
CA ILE A 88 48.42 -11.30 -4.78
C ILE A 88 47.53 -10.16 -4.29
N ASN A 89 46.51 -10.47 -3.50
CA ASN A 89 45.54 -9.50 -2.96
C ASN A 89 44.94 -8.58 -4.02
N THR A 90 44.57 -9.14 -5.17
CA THR A 90 44.10 -8.39 -6.31
C THR A 90 43.01 -9.14 -7.06
N TRP A 91 42.23 -8.40 -7.87
CA TRP A 91 41.23 -8.89 -8.78
C TRP A 91 41.81 -9.05 -10.18
N LYS A 92 41.34 -10.04 -10.91
CA LYS A 92 41.56 -10.21 -12.36
C LYS A 92 40.26 -10.64 -13.01
N LYS A 93 39.88 -10.00 -14.13
CA LYS A 93 38.81 -10.47 -15.03
C LYS A 93 39.49 -11.23 -16.16
N THR A 94 39.10 -12.48 -16.37
CA THR A 94 39.70 -13.36 -17.36
C THR A 94 38.81 -14.57 -17.59
N LEU A 95 39.08 -15.32 -18.69
CA LEU A 95 38.49 -16.64 -18.89
C LEU A 95 38.97 -17.64 -17.83
N ALA A 96 38.21 -18.71 -17.60
CA ALA A 96 38.69 -19.82 -16.79
C ALA A 96 39.94 -20.49 -17.45
N ASP A 97 40.73 -21.25 -16.68
CA ASP A 97 41.94 -21.92 -17.20
C ASP A 97 41.59 -22.86 -18.34
N GLU A 98 40.52 -23.62 -18.21
CA GLU A 98 40.03 -24.57 -19.21
C GLU A 98 39.49 -23.91 -20.51
N ASP A 99 39.08 -22.65 -20.43
CA ASP A 99 38.46 -21.88 -21.52
C ASP A 99 39.46 -20.99 -22.27
N MET A 100 40.71 -20.88 -21.76
CA MET A 100 41.73 -19.98 -22.31
C MET A 100 42.12 -20.30 -23.77
N ASP A 101 41.91 -21.56 -24.19
CA ASP A 101 42.21 -22.02 -25.55
C ASP A 101 40.97 -21.93 -26.48
N ASP A 102 39.80 -21.56 -25.99
CA ASP A 102 38.59 -21.39 -26.77
C ASP A 102 38.34 -19.91 -27.09
N PRO A 103 38.66 -19.45 -28.32
CA PRO A 103 38.50 -18.05 -28.70
C PRO A 103 37.02 -17.66 -28.94
N GLU A 104 36.09 -18.60 -28.91
CA GLU A 104 34.65 -18.34 -29.04
C GLU A 104 33.96 -18.18 -27.69
N ASP A 105 34.64 -18.50 -26.58
CA ASP A 105 34.13 -18.27 -25.23
C ASP A 105 34.41 -16.83 -24.81
N ASP A 106 33.34 -16.03 -24.62
CA ASP A 106 33.38 -14.67 -24.13
C ASP A 106 33.07 -14.59 -22.62
N GLY A 107 33.06 -15.73 -21.95
CA GLY A 107 32.68 -15.90 -20.56
C GLY A 107 33.75 -15.44 -19.53
N GLU A 108 34.36 -14.26 -19.73
CA GLU A 108 35.26 -13.69 -18.72
C GLU A 108 34.53 -13.48 -17.39
N ALA A 109 35.15 -13.95 -16.31
CA ALA A 109 34.65 -13.77 -14.95
C ALA A 109 35.66 -13.06 -14.05
N TRP A 110 35.21 -12.50 -12.95
CA TRP A 110 36.08 -11.92 -11.94
C TRP A 110 36.58 -12.98 -10.97
N TYR A 111 37.89 -12.99 -10.77
CA TYR A 111 38.58 -13.82 -9.78
C TYR A 111 39.32 -12.96 -8.76
N TYR A 112 39.41 -13.42 -7.53
CA TYR A 112 40.20 -12.75 -6.48
C TYR A 112 41.30 -13.65 -5.97
N PHE A 113 42.54 -13.18 -6.11
CA PHE A 113 43.75 -13.86 -5.63
C PHE A 113 44.10 -13.34 -4.23
N GLY A 114 44.15 -14.26 -3.28
CA GLY A 114 44.43 -13.94 -1.89
C GLY A 114 45.88 -13.60 -1.60
N SER A 115 46.23 -13.45 -0.32
CA SER A 115 47.61 -13.07 0.11
C SER A 115 48.72 -14.10 -0.21
N LYS A 116 48.31 -15.33 -0.53
CA LYS A 116 49.21 -16.41 -0.95
C LYS A 116 49.19 -16.65 -2.46
N GLY A 117 48.50 -15.81 -3.23
CA GLY A 117 48.37 -15.92 -4.68
C GLY A 117 47.28 -16.91 -5.15
N LYS A 118 46.70 -17.71 -4.28
CA LYS A 118 45.64 -18.65 -4.68
C LYS A 118 44.34 -17.93 -4.94
N LYS A 119 43.59 -18.35 -5.99
CA LYS A 119 42.23 -17.90 -6.19
C LYS A 119 41.34 -18.26 -5.00
N THR A 120 40.38 -17.38 -4.71
CA THR A 120 39.34 -17.66 -3.71
C THR A 120 38.24 -18.46 -4.43
N GLN A 121 37.81 -19.60 -3.88
CA GLN A 121 36.80 -20.46 -4.46
C GLN A 121 35.91 -21.05 -3.35
N ASP A 122 34.66 -21.38 -3.68
CA ASP A 122 33.70 -22.05 -2.79
C ASP A 122 33.61 -21.41 -1.39
N ASP A 123 33.67 -20.07 -1.32
CA ASP A 123 33.71 -19.33 -0.06
C ASP A 123 33.17 -17.91 -0.22
N ASP A 124 32.80 -17.27 0.89
CA ASP A 124 32.57 -15.84 0.93
C ASP A 124 33.78 -15.10 1.48
N LYS A 125 34.07 -13.94 0.94
CA LYS A 125 35.23 -13.16 1.35
C LYS A 125 34.95 -11.69 1.51
N LYS A 126 35.42 -11.12 2.62
CA LYS A 126 35.38 -9.68 2.83
C LYS A 126 36.61 -8.98 2.21
N ILE A 127 36.36 -8.19 1.17
CA ILE A 127 37.40 -7.46 0.43
C ILE A 127 37.01 -5.98 0.39
N GLY A 128 37.90 -5.12 0.85
CA GLY A 128 37.65 -3.68 0.88
C GLY A 128 36.38 -3.25 1.68
N GLY A 129 35.96 -4.07 2.66
CA GLY A 129 34.78 -3.80 3.48
C GLY A 129 33.45 -4.36 2.91
N LYS A 130 33.43 -4.86 1.68
CA LYS A 130 32.32 -5.53 1.02
C LYS A 130 32.49 -7.05 1.08
N THR A 131 31.39 -7.82 1.08
CA THR A 131 31.42 -9.28 1.07
C THR A 131 31.04 -9.76 -0.32
N TYR A 132 31.85 -10.64 -0.87
CA TYR A 132 31.73 -11.26 -2.18
C TYR A 132 31.59 -12.77 -2.01
N TYR A 133 30.94 -13.43 -2.94
CA TYR A 133 30.81 -14.89 -2.99
C TYR A 133 31.47 -15.44 -4.25
N PHE A 134 32.12 -16.59 -4.12
CA PHE A 134 32.82 -17.27 -5.21
C PHE A 134 32.24 -18.67 -5.35
N ASP A 135 32.09 -19.13 -6.58
CA ASP A 135 31.66 -20.48 -6.85
C ASP A 135 32.81 -21.51 -6.66
N GLU A 136 32.54 -22.78 -6.97
CA GLU A 136 33.51 -23.86 -6.86
C GLU A 136 34.69 -23.71 -7.83
N ASN A 137 34.53 -22.97 -8.92
CA ASN A 137 35.57 -22.66 -9.91
C ASN A 137 36.29 -21.34 -9.58
N GLY A 138 35.87 -20.63 -8.52
CA GLY A 138 36.44 -19.36 -8.09
C GLY A 138 35.90 -18.15 -8.85
N LYS A 139 34.89 -18.31 -9.72
CA LYS A 139 34.21 -17.19 -10.39
C LYS A 139 33.43 -16.41 -9.34
N MET A 140 33.55 -15.08 -9.37
CA MET A 140 32.74 -14.21 -8.51
C MET A 140 31.26 -14.30 -8.92
N ARG A 141 30.39 -14.56 -7.94
CA ARG A 141 28.95 -14.57 -8.15
C ARG A 141 28.38 -13.14 -8.22
N ASP A 142 27.38 -12.94 -9.02
CA ASP A 142 26.60 -11.71 -9.13
C ASP A 142 25.10 -12.03 -9.17
N GLY A 143 24.25 -11.02 -9.35
CA GLY A 143 22.79 -11.18 -9.42
C GLY A 143 22.17 -11.76 -8.16
N TRP A 144 21.13 -12.52 -8.32
CA TRP A 144 20.45 -13.26 -7.26
C TRP A 144 21.24 -14.50 -6.85
N TYR A 145 21.28 -14.78 -5.56
CA TYR A 145 22.00 -15.92 -5.01
C TYR A 145 21.30 -16.49 -3.78
N GLU A 146 21.10 -17.79 -3.74
CA GLU A 146 20.62 -18.54 -2.58
C GLU A 146 21.73 -19.41 -2.00
N ASP A 147 21.98 -19.28 -0.68
CA ASP A 147 22.98 -20.12 0.01
C ASP A 147 22.39 -21.49 0.40
N GLU A 148 23.24 -22.43 0.82
CA GLU A 148 22.84 -23.78 1.24
C GLU A 148 21.83 -23.82 2.39
N ASN A 149 21.67 -22.72 3.13
CA ASN A 149 20.72 -22.58 4.22
C ASN A 149 19.39 -21.94 3.76
N GLY A 150 19.22 -21.72 2.46
CA GLY A 150 18.04 -21.08 1.90
C GLY A 150 17.97 -19.56 2.18
N ASN A 151 19.08 -18.90 2.49
CA ASN A 151 19.09 -17.44 2.57
C ASN A 151 19.33 -16.87 1.18
N VAL A 152 18.56 -15.86 0.83
CA VAL A 152 18.64 -15.20 -0.47
C VAL A 152 19.36 -13.86 -0.33
N TYR A 153 20.21 -13.58 -1.30
CA TYR A 153 21.04 -12.37 -1.40
C TYR A 153 20.90 -11.78 -2.80
N TYR A 154 21.25 -10.51 -2.93
CA TYR A 154 21.50 -9.87 -4.21
C TYR A 154 22.93 -9.33 -4.21
N LEU A 155 23.72 -9.73 -5.18
CA LEU A 155 25.15 -9.49 -5.25
C LEU A 155 25.54 -8.33 -6.19
N GLY A 156 24.55 -7.61 -6.72
CA GLY A 156 24.79 -6.57 -7.71
C GLY A 156 24.89 -7.14 -9.11
N GLY A 157 25.32 -6.33 -10.07
CA GLY A 157 25.57 -6.80 -11.44
C GLY A 157 26.94 -7.43 -11.62
N GLU A 158 27.22 -7.95 -12.82
CA GLU A 158 28.44 -8.67 -13.22
C GLU A 158 29.76 -8.03 -12.75
N ASP A 159 29.89 -6.70 -12.79
CA ASP A 159 31.09 -6.00 -12.35
C ASP A 159 31.04 -5.54 -10.87
N GLU A 160 29.96 -5.87 -10.15
CA GLU A 160 29.79 -5.47 -8.75
C GLU A 160 30.08 -6.62 -7.79
N GLY A 161 29.34 -7.70 -7.84
CA GLY A 161 29.55 -8.96 -7.10
C GLY A 161 29.45 -8.88 -5.58
N TRP A 162 29.23 -7.71 -4.97
CA TRP A 162 29.16 -7.61 -3.53
C TRP A 162 27.74 -7.66 -3.01
N ARG A 163 27.62 -8.30 -1.87
CA ARG A 163 26.37 -8.43 -1.13
C ARG A 163 25.71 -7.09 -0.83
N ALA A 164 24.49 -6.90 -1.36
CA ALA A 164 23.70 -5.72 -1.16
C ALA A 164 23.07 -5.65 0.24
N SER A 165 22.63 -4.46 0.64
CA SER A 165 21.84 -4.23 1.85
C SER A 165 20.95 -3.01 1.70
N GLY A 166 19.84 -2.98 2.44
CA GLY A 166 18.84 -1.91 2.35
C GLY A 166 17.75 -2.21 1.34
N TRP A 167 17.11 -1.16 0.83
CA TRP A 167 16.06 -1.25 -0.16
C TRP A 167 16.64 -1.22 -1.58
N LEU A 168 16.20 -2.17 -2.40
CA LEU A 168 16.52 -2.24 -3.83
C LEU A 168 15.25 -2.47 -4.64
N TRP A 169 15.17 -1.82 -5.78
CA TRP A 169 14.19 -2.10 -6.82
C TRP A 169 14.86 -3.01 -7.84
N LEU A 170 14.35 -4.23 -7.97
CA LEU A 170 14.97 -5.30 -8.77
C LEU A 170 13.90 -6.02 -9.57
N GLU A 171 14.29 -6.57 -10.69
CA GLU A 171 13.57 -7.63 -11.37
C GLU A 171 13.45 -8.85 -10.45
N ALA A 172 12.34 -9.56 -10.52
CA ALA A 172 12.14 -10.78 -9.75
C ALA A 172 13.20 -11.82 -10.19
N PRO A 173 13.68 -12.67 -9.24
CA PRO A 173 14.62 -13.73 -9.63
C PRO A 173 13.94 -14.73 -10.55
N GLU A 174 14.66 -15.23 -11.53
CA GLU A 174 14.21 -16.35 -12.35
C GLU A 174 14.23 -17.66 -11.53
N GLU A 175 13.44 -18.65 -11.97
CA GLU A 175 13.36 -19.96 -11.29
C GLU A 175 14.73 -20.66 -11.24
N ASP A 176 15.55 -20.50 -12.26
CA ASP A 176 16.90 -21.09 -12.34
C ASP A 176 17.88 -20.45 -11.32
N ASP A 177 17.72 -19.17 -11.00
CA ASP A 177 18.60 -18.45 -10.05
C ASP A 177 18.24 -18.74 -8.60
N VAL A 178 16.95 -18.69 -8.29
CA VAL A 178 16.41 -18.92 -6.94
C VAL A 178 15.11 -19.72 -7.07
N PRO A 179 15.17 -21.05 -7.18
CA PRO A 179 14.01 -21.90 -7.46
C PRO A 179 12.84 -21.74 -6.49
N ALA A 180 13.12 -21.38 -5.24
CA ALA A 180 12.07 -21.19 -4.23
C ALA A 180 11.34 -19.83 -4.34
N LEU A 181 11.83 -18.91 -5.16
CA LEU A 181 11.33 -17.55 -5.31
C LEU A 181 11.15 -17.15 -6.77
N GLY A 182 11.47 -18.05 -7.70
CA GLY A 182 11.39 -17.81 -9.12
C GLY A 182 9.99 -17.43 -9.57
N HIS A 183 9.93 -16.55 -10.52
CA HIS A 183 8.73 -16.10 -11.20
C HIS A 183 8.44 -17.10 -12.32
N ASP A 184 7.33 -17.82 -12.26
CA ASP A 184 6.89 -18.66 -13.38
C ASP A 184 6.01 -17.81 -14.30
N ASN A 185 6.61 -17.36 -15.41
CA ASN A 185 5.92 -16.53 -16.42
C ASN A 185 4.75 -17.24 -17.12
N ASP A 186 4.55 -18.53 -16.88
CA ASP A 186 3.51 -19.33 -17.52
C ASP A 186 2.27 -19.56 -16.62
N ASP A 187 2.28 -19.10 -15.36
CA ASP A 187 1.16 -19.30 -14.44
C ASP A 187 0.37 -17.99 -14.23
N ASP A 188 -0.89 -17.96 -14.71
CA ASP A 188 -1.87 -16.85 -14.50
C ASP A 188 -2.17 -16.54 -13.01
N ASN A 189 -1.55 -17.26 -12.07
CA ASN A 189 -1.67 -17.06 -10.63
C ASN A 189 -0.43 -16.40 -10.00
N ASP A 190 0.38 -15.75 -10.80
CA ASP A 190 1.59 -15.12 -10.31
C ASP A 190 1.31 -14.08 -9.22
N VAL A 191 1.86 -14.33 -8.04
CA VAL A 191 1.66 -13.48 -6.86
C VAL A 191 2.77 -12.45 -6.67
N CYS A 192 3.65 -12.31 -7.65
CA CYS A 192 4.69 -11.29 -7.64
C CYS A 192 4.72 -10.52 -8.98
N ASP A 193 5.07 -9.24 -8.88
CA ASP A 193 5.28 -8.38 -10.04
C ASP A 193 6.64 -8.70 -10.69
N GLU A 194 6.79 -8.45 -12.00
CA GLU A 194 8.06 -8.61 -12.72
C GLU A 194 9.22 -7.84 -12.07
N GLU A 195 8.93 -6.67 -11.52
CA GLU A 195 9.86 -5.84 -10.77
C GLU A 195 9.25 -5.43 -9.43
N GLY A 196 10.06 -5.31 -8.39
CA GLY A 196 9.58 -4.90 -7.08
C GLY A 196 10.64 -4.39 -6.12
N TRP A 197 10.20 -3.83 -5.00
CA TRP A 197 11.07 -3.46 -3.90
C TRP A 197 11.36 -4.65 -3.00
N TYR A 198 12.64 -4.89 -2.78
CA TYR A 198 13.15 -5.91 -1.86
C TYR A 198 13.93 -5.26 -0.72
N TRP A 199 13.85 -5.87 0.45
CA TRP A 199 14.62 -5.43 1.62
C TRP A 199 15.68 -6.45 2.00
N PHE A 200 16.94 -6.01 2.00
CA PHE A 200 18.09 -6.79 2.47
C PHE A 200 18.55 -6.25 3.82
N ALA A 201 18.70 -7.12 4.80
CA ALA A 201 19.21 -6.76 6.12
C ALA A 201 20.68 -6.34 6.05
N SER A 202 21.25 -5.86 7.16
CA SER A 202 22.66 -5.43 7.19
C SER A 202 23.65 -6.58 6.95
N ASP A 203 23.22 -7.83 7.17
CA ASP A 203 23.96 -9.04 6.82
C ASP A 203 23.69 -9.51 5.38
N GLY A 204 23.01 -8.73 4.59
CA GLY A 204 22.68 -8.96 3.18
C GLY A 204 21.54 -9.94 2.94
N LYS A 205 20.96 -10.54 3.97
CA LYS A 205 19.85 -11.49 3.79
C LYS A 205 18.58 -10.78 3.40
N MET A 206 17.94 -11.28 2.35
CA MET A 206 16.62 -10.81 1.92
C MET A 206 15.56 -11.15 2.97
N TYR A 207 14.63 -10.24 3.18
CA TYR A 207 13.44 -10.52 3.96
C TYR A 207 12.37 -11.16 3.08
N LYS A 208 12.12 -12.47 3.28
CA LYS A 208 11.20 -13.30 2.48
C LYS A 208 10.07 -13.91 3.29
N LYS A 209 9.62 -13.25 4.33
CA LYS A 209 8.47 -13.71 5.10
C LYS A 209 7.23 -12.95 4.68
N ALA A 210 6.19 -13.67 4.33
CA ALA A 210 4.86 -13.14 4.11
C ALA A 210 4.28 -12.55 5.41
N ASP A 211 4.81 -11.41 5.86
CA ASP A 211 4.43 -10.73 7.11
C ASP A 211 4.78 -9.25 7.05
N LYS A 212 4.42 -8.54 8.10
CA LYS A 212 4.83 -7.15 8.31
C LYS A 212 6.21 -7.07 8.94
N LYS A 213 7.04 -6.20 8.41
CA LYS A 213 8.37 -5.89 8.94
C LYS A 213 8.47 -4.44 9.36
N LYS A 214 9.05 -4.19 10.53
CA LYS A 214 9.39 -2.82 10.95
C LYS A 214 10.79 -2.45 10.44
N ILE A 215 10.88 -1.43 9.61
CA ILE A 215 12.12 -0.92 9.03
C ILE A 215 12.16 0.59 9.26
N ASN A 216 13.20 1.09 9.92
CA ASN A 216 13.38 2.51 10.22
C ASN A 216 12.14 3.18 10.85
N GLY A 217 11.45 2.46 11.75
CA GLY A 217 10.28 2.97 12.47
C GLY A 217 8.94 2.82 11.75
N LYS A 218 8.92 2.54 10.45
CA LYS A 218 7.73 2.31 9.64
C LYS A 218 7.47 0.81 9.46
N TYR A 219 6.21 0.43 9.21
CA TYR A 219 5.83 -0.96 8.94
C TYR A 219 5.58 -1.14 7.45
N TYR A 220 6.13 -2.20 6.89
CA TYR A 220 6.00 -2.64 5.52
C TYR A 220 5.45 -4.06 5.49
N PHE A 221 4.82 -4.42 4.39
CA PHE A 221 4.32 -5.77 4.15
C PHE A 221 5.07 -6.38 2.97
N PHE A 222 5.26 -7.68 3.02
CA PHE A 222 5.96 -8.43 1.97
C PHE A 222 5.16 -9.67 1.63
N ASN A 223 5.24 -10.12 0.37
CA ASN A 223 4.76 -11.42 -0.06
C ASN A 223 5.79 -12.51 0.28
N GLU A 224 5.51 -13.77 -0.06
CA GLU A 224 6.42 -14.90 0.20
C GLU A 224 7.64 -14.89 -0.72
N HIS A 225 7.58 -14.18 -1.83
CA HIS A 225 8.71 -13.95 -2.74
C HIS A 225 9.61 -12.80 -2.30
N GLY A 226 9.29 -12.14 -1.18
CA GLY A 226 10.09 -11.07 -0.62
C GLY A 226 9.87 -9.70 -1.25
N GLN A 227 8.90 -9.55 -2.16
CA GLN A 227 8.51 -8.24 -2.69
C GLN A 227 7.68 -7.46 -1.69
N MET A 228 7.94 -6.16 -1.61
CA MET A 228 7.17 -5.24 -0.78
C MET A 228 5.80 -5.00 -1.42
N LEU A 229 4.75 -5.19 -0.64
CA LEU A 229 3.38 -4.87 -1.01
C LEU A 229 3.10 -3.39 -0.79
N TYR A 230 2.24 -2.81 -1.62
CA TYR A 230 1.89 -1.39 -1.63
C TYR A 230 0.39 -1.19 -1.93
N GLU A 231 -0.11 0.02 -1.77
CA GLU A 231 -1.52 0.38 -1.96
C GLU A 231 -2.48 -0.52 -1.16
N TRP A 232 -3.55 -1.01 -1.77
CA TRP A 232 -4.48 -1.91 -1.11
C TRP A 232 -3.91 -3.32 -1.02
N ILE A 233 -3.93 -3.88 0.18
CA ILE A 233 -3.35 -5.18 0.50
C ILE A 233 -4.42 -6.07 1.13
N ASN A 234 -4.53 -7.29 0.65
CA ASN A 234 -5.23 -8.35 1.35
C ASN A 234 -4.34 -8.88 2.49
N GLY A 235 -4.56 -8.39 3.70
CA GLY A 235 -3.81 -8.80 4.88
C GLY A 235 -4.27 -10.14 5.47
N GLN A 236 -4.99 -10.96 4.72
CA GLN A 236 -5.52 -12.23 5.20
C GLN A 236 -4.41 -13.30 5.26
N ARG A 237 -4.19 -13.83 6.45
CA ARG A 237 -3.20 -14.89 6.71
C ARG A 237 -3.76 -16.31 6.62
N VAL A 238 -4.88 -16.52 6.01
CA VAL A 238 -5.48 -17.86 5.92
C VAL A 238 -4.81 -18.63 4.79
N SER A 239 -3.82 -19.44 5.14
CA SER A 239 -3.09 -20.33 4.21
C SER A 239 -2.52 -19.66 2.96
N GLY A 240 -2.50 -18.35 2.92
CA GLY A 240 -2.13 -17.54 1.79
C GLY A 240 -1.23 -16.41 2.21
N THR A 241 -0.44 -16.06 1.32
CA THR A 241 0.49 -14.96 1.27
C THR A 241 -0.27 -13.65 1.20
N PRO A 242 0.08 -12.62 1.95
CA PRO A 242 -0.38 -11.27 1.66
C PRO A 242 -0.05 -10.92 0.20
N SER A 243 -1.00 -10.36 -0.52
CA SER A 243 -0.84 -9.96 -1.91
C SER A 243 -1.49 -8.58 -2.11
N ASN A 244 -1.11 -7.88 -3.16
CA ASN A 244 -1.84 -6.69 -3.59
C ASN A 244 -3.21 -7.07 -4.17
N ALA A 245 -3.35 -8.29 -4.69
CA ALA A 245 -4.63 -8.78 -5.17
C ALA A 245 -5.63 -8.90 -4.00
N ILE A 246 -6.67 -8.11 -4.04
CA ILE A 246 -7.83 -8.24 -3.18
C ILE A 246 -8.83 -9.06 -3.98
N ALA A 247 -8.74 -10.38 -3.86
CA ALA A 247 -9.58 -11.26 -4.65
C ALA A 247 -11.07 -10.99 -4.41
N ASP A 248 -11.76 -10.74 -5.46
CA ASP A 248 -13.18 -10.66 -5.77
C ASP A 248 -14.04 -9.62 -5.02
N GLY A 249 -15.10 -9.16 -5.66
CA GLY A 249 -16.02 -8.11 -5.23
C GLY A 249 -16.73 -8.30 -3.87
N ASN A 250 -16.37 -9.33 -3.13
CA ASN A 250 -16.78 -9.56 -1.75
C ASN A 250 -15.85 -8.88 -0.72
N ALA A 251 -14.70 -8.36 -1.14
CA ALA A 251 -13.76 -7.69 -0.23
C ALA A 251 -14.39 -6.50 0.51
N ALA A 252 -15.33 -5.82 -0.14
CA ALA A 252 -16.06 -4.69 0.44
C ALA A 252 -17.34 -5.09 1.18
N THR A 253 -17.83 -6.32 1.04
CA THR A 253 -19.07 -6.73 1.70
C THR A 253 -18.91 -6.66 3.22
N PRO A 254 -19.77 -5.91 3.93
CA PRO A 254 -19.70 -5.82 5.38
C PRO A 254 -19.73 -7.21 6.02
N GLY A 255 -18.84 -7.45 6.97
CA GLY A 255 -18.73 -8.73 7.68
C GLY A 255 -18.00 -9.83 6.93
N SER A 256 -17.55 -9.61 5.70
CA SER A 256 -16.64 -10.55 5.06
C SER A 256 -15.25 -10.53 5.73
N SER A 257 -14.59 -11.68 5.77
CA SER A 257 -13.24 -11.78 6.33
C SER A 257 -12.24 -10.94 5.53
N GLN A 258 -12.45 -10.79 4.25
CA GLN A 258 -11.63 -9.99 3.36
C GLN A 258 -11.75 -8.50 3.68
N ALA A 259 -12.98 -7.94 3.77
CA ALA A 259 -13.20 -6.56 4.16
C ALA A 259 -12.56 -6.20 5.52
N GLU A 260 -12.55 -7.14 6.48
CA GLU A 260 -11.91 -6.93 7.79
C GLU A 260 -10.37 -6.99 7.73
N ASN A 261 -9.80 -7.60 6.70
CA ASN A 261 -8.36 -7.77 6.53
C ASN A 261 -7.72 -6.82 5.53
N MET A 262 -8.52 -6.03 4.81
CA MET A 262 -7.99 -4.99 3.89
C MET A 262 -7.11 -3.99 4.63
N LEU A 263 -5.93 -3.74 4.08
CA LEU A 263 -4.94 -2.78 4.56
C LEU A 263 -4.54 -1.84 3.42
N TYR A 264 -4.07 -0.65 3.76
CA TYR A 264 -3.47 0.26 2.81
C TYR A 264 -2.03 0.60 3.22
N ALA A 265 -1.09 0.46 2.32
CA ALA A 265 0.34 0.56 2.53
C ALA A 265 1.00 1.60 1.63
N ASN A 266 0.38 2.74 1.42
CA ASN A 266 0.89 3.79 0.54
C ASN A 266 1.28 3.31 -0.87
N VAL A 267 1.61 4.27 -1.74
CA VAL A 267 2.05 4.01 -3.11
C VAL A 267 3.40 3.26 -3.14
N VAL A 268 3.72 2.68 -4.28
CA VAL A 268 4.89 1.80 -4.47
C VAL A 268 6.23 2.42 -4.06
N GLU A 269 6.41 3.74 -4.24
CA GLU A 269 7.63 4.43 -3.82
C GLU A 269 7.77 4.57 -2.30
N GLU A 270 6.68 4.45 -1.57
CA GLU A 270 6.61 4.62 -0.13
C GLU A 270 6.42 3.30 0.61
N GLY A 271 5.42 2.51 0.25
CA GLY A 271 5.13 1.16 0.70
C GLY A 271 4.89 0.95 2.20
N TRP A 272 4.99 2.00 3.02
CA TRP A 272 4.72 1.83 4.45
C TRP A 272 3.25 1.93 4.78
N ARG A 273 2.84 1.20 5.78
CA ARG A 273 1.48 1.15 6.29
C ARG A 273 0.90 2.55 6.56
N ALA A 274 -0.27 2.83 6.00
CA ALA A 274 -0.92 4.13 6.13
C ALA A 274 -1.44 4.40 7.56
N ASP A 275 -1.33 5.66 7.98
CA ASP A 275 -1.94 6.23 9.19
C ASP A 275 -2.38 7.67 8.90
N GLY A 276 -3.64 8.00 9.18
CA GLY A 276 -4.19 9.33 8.93
C GLY A 276 -5.11 9.39 7.72
N TRP A 277 -5.25 10.59 7.15
CA TRP A 277 -6.11 10.87 6.01
C TRP A 277 -5.38 10.69 4.70
N TYR A 278 -6.05 10.03 3.74
CA TYR A 278 -5.58 9.82 2.38
C TYR A 278 -6.75 10.01 1.41
N GLU A 279 -6.49 10.69 0.30
CA GLU A 279 -7.38 10.80 -0.85
C GLU A 279 -6.83 9.86 -1.91
N ILE A 280 -7.52 8.75 -2.13
CA ILE A 280 -7.04 7.62 -2.93
C ILE A 280 -8.21 6.92 -3.62
N ASP A 281 -7.89 6.17 -4.66
CA ASP A 281 -8.86 5.31 -5.34
C ASP A 281 -9.26 4.14 -4.43
N GLY A 282 -10.46 3.65 -4.60
CA GLY A 282 -10.96 2.47 -3.90
C GLY A 282 -10.17 1.22 -4.26
N ALA A 283 -10.34 0.16 -3.47
CA ALA A 283 -9.73 -1.12 -3.78
C ALA A 283 -10.28 -1.70 -5.08
N GLU A 284 -9.42 -2.33 -5.88
CA GLU A 284 -9.67 -2.76 -7.25
C GLU A 284 -10.97 -3.59 -7.42
N ASP A 285 -11.27 -4.47 -6.48
CA ASP A 285 -12.46 -5.33 -6.53
C ASP A 285 -13.67 -4.75 -5.81
N THR A 286 -13.75 -3.45 -5.64
CA THR A 286 -14.88 -2.77 -5.01
C THR A 286 -15.65 -1.91 -6.02
N ASP A 287 -16.91 -1.62 -5.73
CA ASP A 287 -17.71 -0.68 -6.53
C ASP A 287 -17.11 0.74 -6.60
N ALA A 288 -16.05 0.99 -5.83
CA ALA A 288 -15.38 2.28 -5.73
C ALA A 288 -13.97 2.27 -6.36
N SER A 289 -13.60 1.25 -7.13
CA SER A 289 -12.26 1.13 -7.73
C SER A 289 -11.88 2.30 -8.62
N ASP A 290 -12.87 2.88 -9.32
CA ASP A 290 -12.67 4.01 -10.24
C ASP A 290 -12.91 5.39 -9.58
N ASP A 291 -13.27 5.41 -8.29
CA ASP A 291 -13.63 6.62 -7.56
C ASP A 291 -12.53 7.00 -6.55
N THR A 292 -11.97 8.20 -6.70
CA THR A 292 -11.05 8.78 -5.71
C THR A 292 -11.83 9.41 -4.57
N ASP A 293 -11.60 8.92 -3.35
CA ASP A 293 -12.29 9.36 -2.15
C ASP A 293 -11.36 9.54 -0.94
N TRP A 294 -11.86 10.22 0.08
CA TRP A 294 -11.15 10.36 1.34
C TRP A 294 -11.34 9.15 2.26
N TYR A 295 -10.23 8.60 2.71
CA TYR A 295 -10.16 7.52 3.70
C TYR A 295 -9.38 7.97 4.94
N TYR A 296 -9.74 7.42 6.09
CA TYR A 296 -8.94 7.58 7.30
C TYR A 296 -8.42 6.23 7.79
N PHE A 297 -7.11 6.08 7.82
CA PHE A 297 -6.45 4.85 8.25
C PHE A 297 -5.94 4.92 9.69
N LYS A 298 -6.02 3.82 10.36
CA LYS A 298 -5.34 3.56 11.62
C LYS A 298 -4.69 2.19 11.57
N ASP A 299 -3.38 2.15 11.69
CA ASP A 299 -2.60 0.92 11.54
C ASP A 299 -2.86 0.20 10.18
N GLY A 300 -2.96 0.95 9.11
CA GLY A 300 -3.26 0.48 7.75
C GLY A 300 -4.73 0.14 7.50
N LYS A 301 -5.55 0.05 8.53
CA LYS A 301 -6.97 -0.28 8.39
C LYS A 301 -7.83 0.96 8.24
N ALA A 302 -8.65 0.98 7.21
CA ALA A 302 -9.62 2.06 7.02
C ALA A 302 -10.67 2.08 8.15
N LYS A 303 -11.02 3.30 8.60
CA LYS A 303 -12.22 3.50 9.40
C LYS A 303 -13.43 3.34 8.51
N LYS A 304 -14.32 2.40 8.86
CA LYS A 304 -15.48 2.06 8.05
C LYS A 304 -16.68 1.64 8.88
N ALA A 305 -17.85 1.64 8.28
CA ALA A 305 -19.03 1.05 8.88
C ALA A 305 -18.82 -0.46 9.05
N LYS A 306 -19.29 -0.99 10.18
CA LYS A 306 -19.25 -2.41 10.45
C LYS A 306 -20.63 -2.98 10.35
N PHE A 307 -20.72 -4.16 9.74
CA PHE A 307 -21.92 -4.97 9.80
C PHE A 307 -22.05 -5.57 11.21
N ALA A 308 -23.17 -5.32 11.88
CA ALA A 308 -23.52 -6.05 13.08
C ALA A 308 -24.63 -7.05 12.72
N SER A 309 -24.39 -8.32 12.94
CA SER A 309 -25.36 -9.38 12.68
C SER A 309 -26.69 -9.21 13.46
N ASP A 310 -26.70 -8.36 14.47
CA ASP A 310 -27.85 -8.01 15.32
C ASP A 310 -28.57 -6.71 14.90
N ASP A 311 -28.09 -6.02 13.88
CA ASP A 311 -28.78 -4.86 13.32
C ASP A 311 -30.07 -5.32 12.61
N LYS A 312 -31.08 -5.64 13.42
CA LYS A 312 -32.47 -5.88 12.99
C LYS A 312 -33.14 -4.58 12.52
N VAL A 313 -32.43 -3.76 11.80
CA VAL A 313 -33.03 -2.63 11.12
C VAL A 313 -33.55 -3.18 9.80
N GLY A 314 -34.85 -3.16 9.62
CA GLY A 314 -35.54 -3.71 8.47
C GLY A 314 -35.25 -2.95 7.16
N PHE A 315 -33.98 -2.76 6.86
CA PHE A 315 -33.52 -2.18 5.60
C PHE A 315 -33.37 -3.29 4.56
N SER A 316 -33.80 -2.97 3.35
CA SER A 316 -33.51 -3.82 2.19
C SER A 316 -31.99 -3.84 1.95
N ALA A 317 -31.50 -4.84 1.25
CA ALA A 317 -30.09 -4.96 0.86
C ALA A 317 -29.54 -3.77 0.02
N LYS A 318 -30.37 -2.75 -0.23
CA LYS A 318 -30.01 -1.49 -0.89
C LYS A 318 -29.59 -0.38 0.07
N ASP A 319 -29.82 -0.57 1.37
CA ASP A 319 -29.45 0.44 2.35
C ASP A 319 -27.97 0.28 2.70
N LYS A 320 -27.17 1.12 2.09
CA LYS A 320 -25.72 1.15 2.31
C LYS A 320 -25.40 1.42 3.78
N TYR A 321 -24.49 0.65 4.34
CA TYR A 321 -24.06 0.83 5.73
C TYR A 321 -23.32 2.15 5.88
N ARG A 322 -23.67 2.87 6.97
CA ARG A 322 -23.03 4.14 7.35
C ARG A 322 -22.68 4.11 8.83
N ALA A 323 -21.53 4.64 9.18
CA ALA A 323 -21.13 4.78 10.57
C ALA A 323 -20.58 6.17 10.87
N LYS A 324 -21.05 6.72 12.00
CA LYS A 324 -20.49 7.95 12.56
C LYS A 324 -19.29 7.61 13.43
N ILE A 325 -18.12 8.07 13.04
CA ILE A 325 -16.85 7.76 13.70
C ILE A 325 -16.13 9.06 14.10
N LYS A 326 -15.59 9.09 15.32
CA LYS A 326 -14.85 10.25 15.82
C LYS A 326 -13.36 10.13 15.46
N VAL A 327 -12.85 11.13 14.74
CA VAL A 327 -11.44 11.24 14.35
C VAL A 327 -10.92 12.59 14.84
N SER A 328 -9.84 12.58 15.63
CA SER A 328 -9.20 13.80 16.15
C SER A 328 -10.18 14.82 16.76
N GLY A 329 -11.19 14.31 17.48
CA GLY A 329 -12.18 15.16 18.18
C GLY A 329 -13.40 15.56 17.36
N LYS A 330 -13.40 15.38 16.03
CA LYS A 330 -14.51 15.67 15.12
C LYS A 330 -15.21 14.39 14.70
N TRP A 331 -16.50 14.48 14.33
CA TRP A 331 -17.29 13.36 13.83
C TRP A 331 -17.34 13.39 12.31
N PHE A 332 -17.14 12.22 11.70
CA PHE A 332 -17.20 11.95 10.26
C PHE A 332 -18.13 10.77 10.01
N CYS A 333 -18.60 10.62 8.78
CA CYS A 333 -19.34 9.46 8.32
C CYS A 333 -18.48 8.64 7.35
N PHE A 334 -18.50 7.33 7.52
CA PHE A 334 -17.83 6.40 6.60
C PHE A 334 -18.81 5.31 6.18
N ASN A 335 -18.69 4.85 4.95
CA ASN A 335 -19.42 3.69 4.45
C ASN A 335 -18.74 2.36 4.81
N GLU A 336 -19.23 1.26 4.26
CA GLU A 336 -18.75 -0.11 4.50
C GLU A 336 -17.34 -0.39 3.96
N ILE A 337 -16.89 0.33 2.95
CA ILE A 337 -15.55 0.20 2.36
C ILE A 337 -14.55 1.24 2.88
N GLY A 338 -15.03 2.21 3.66
CA GLY A 338 -14.18 3.20 4.31
C GLY A 338 -14.14 4.57 3.65
N GLN A 339 -14.92 4.80 2.59
CA GLN A 339 -15.06 6.13 1.99
C GLN A 339 -15.74 7.10 2.94
N MET A 340 -15.20 8.31 3.06
CA MET A 340 -15.81 9.40 3.82
C MET A 340 -17.07 9.91 3.09
N GLN A 341 -18.16 9.98 3.84
CA GLN A 341 -19.44 10.41 3.30
C GLN A 341 -19.75 11.84 3.72
N THR A 342 -20.25 12.64 2.77
CA THR A 342 -20.69 14.02 2.96
C THR A 342 -22.19 14.16 2.71
N GLY A 343 -22.73 15.35 2.91
CA GLY A 343 -24.15 15.61 2.70
C GLY A 343 -25.05 15.01 3.78
N LEU A 344 -26.28 14.72 3.41
CA LEU A 344 -27.30 14.12 4.28
C LEU A 344 -27.13 12.61 4.31
N GLN A 345 -26.88 12.04 5.51
CA GLN A 345 -26.64 10.63 5.69
C GLN A 345 -27.60 10.03 6.72
N TYR A 346 -28.21 8.91 6.38
CA TYR A 346 -28.93 8.09 7.35
C TYR A 346 -27.97 7.07 7.99
N ILE A 347 -27.96 7.03 9.32
CA ILE A 347 -27.10 6.12 10.09
C ILE A 347 -27.98 5.10 10.84
N PRO A 348 -28.05 3.85 10.36
CA PRO A 348 -28.96 2.83 10.88
C PRO A 348 -28.80 2.57 12.39
N GLN A 349 -27.57 2.43 12.89
CA GLN A 349 -27.30 2.16 14.33
C GLN A 349 -27.84 3.24 15.26
N SER A 350 -28.01 4.45 14.76
CA SER A 350 -28.57 5.59 15.48
C SER A 350 -30.04 5.84 15.15
N ASN A 351 -30.60 5.13 14.21
CA ASN A 351 -31.92 5.35 13.63
C ASN A 351 -32.15 6.85 13.41
N GLY A 352 -31.35 7.49 12.57
CA GLY A 352 -31.49 8.94 12.36
C GLY A 352 -30.60 9.51 11.29
N PHE A 353 -31.01 10.68 10.81
CA PHE A 353 -30.31 11.48 9.83
C PHE A 353 -29.29 12.39 10.49
N TYR A 354 -28.16 12.57 9.79
CA TYR A 354 -27.05 13.45 10.14
C TYR A 354 -26.60 14.18 8.87
N TYR A 355 -26.00 15.35 9.04
CA TYR A 355 -25.42 16.09 7.93
C TYR A 355 -23.92 16.32 8.14
N PHE A 356 -23.16 16.07 7.11
CA PHE A 356 -21.73 16.26 7.05
C PHE A 356 -21.39 17.26 5.96
N ASP A 357 -20.63 18.30 6.29
CA ASP A 357 -20.23 19.30 5.29
C ASP A 357 -19.22 18.74 4.28
N GLU A 358 -18.82 19.56 3.31
CA GLU A 358 -17.87 19.22 2.25
C GLU A 358 -16.51 18.70 2.80
N ASN A 359 -16.13 19.10 4.01
CA ASN A 359 -14.94 18.62 4.70
C ASN A 359 -15.21 17.35 5.55
N GLY A 360 -16.38 16.76 5.44
CA GLY A 360 -16.82 15.59 6.20
C GLY A 360 -17.18 15.88 7.66
N TYR A 361 -17.23 17.14 8.12
CA TYR A 361 -17.53 17.45 9.53
C TYR A 361 -19.02 17.42 9.81
N MET A 362 -19.41 16.62 10.80
CA MET A 362 -20.79 16.56 11.26
C MET A 362 -21.28 17.94 11.74
N LYS A 363 -22.39 18.39 11.22
CA LYS A 363 -23.04 19.65 11.60
C LYS A 363 -24.06 19.44 12.71
N THR A 364 -24.29 20.50 13.46
CA THR A 364 -25.30 20.60 14.52
C THR A 364 -26.01 21.94 14.45
N GLY A 365 -27.21 22.02 15.00
CA GLY A 365 -28.03 23.22 14.92
C GLY A 365 -28.74 23.33 13.57
N LYS A 366 -29.05 24.58 13.17
CA LYS A 366 -29.72 24.86 11.90
C LYS A 366 -28.71 24.77 10.74
N VAL A 367 -29.04 23.97 9.73
CA VAL A 367 -28.32 23.87 8.45
C VAL A 367 -29.31 24.25 7.35
N ALA A 368 -28.97 25.24 6.53
CA ALA A 368 -29.78 25.66 5.38
C ALA A 368 -29.15 25.09 4.09
N ASN A 369 -29.96 25.01 3.04
CA ASN A 369 -29.56 24.55 1.72
C ASN A 369 -28.98 23.13 1.74
N VAL A 370 -29.62 22.24 2.49
CA VAL A 370 -29.35 20.80 2.41
C VAL A 370 -30.03 20.29 1.16
N GLU A 371 -29.24 19.75 0.26
CA GLU A 371 -29.72 19.23 -1.02
C GLU A 371 -30.40 17.88 -0.84
N GLU A 372 -31.55 17.72 -1.47
CA GLU A 372 -32.30 16.48 -1.65
C GLU A 372 -32.75 16.43 -3.10
N ASP A 373 -32.25 15.49 -3.89
CA ASP A 373 -32.52 15.37 -5.33
C ASP A 373 -32.33 16.73 -6.05
N ASN A 374 -33.38 17.36 -6.53
CA ASN A 374 -33.29 18.64 -7.23
C ASN A 374 -33.68 19.86 -6.38
N ASP A 375 -33.95 19.67 -5.11
CA ASP A 375 -34.43 20.70 -4.20
C ASP A 375 -33.49 20.90 -3.01
N SER A 376 -33.59 22.04 -2.34
CA SER A 376 -32.83 22.32 -1.13
C SER A 376 -33.72 22.72 0.04
N PHE A 377 -33.44 22.16 1.19
CA PHE A 377 -34.25 22.30 2.40
C PHE A 377 -33.45 22.82 3.58
N THR A 378 -34.17 23.34 4.58
CA THR A 378 -33.57 23.67 5.88
C THR A 378 -33.73 22.51 6.85
N TYR A 379 -32.63 22.15 7.51
CA TYR A 379 -32.58 21.11 8.52
C TYR A 379 -32.21 21.67 9.90
N TYR A 380 -32.55 20.90 10.93
CA TYR A 380 -32.07 21.15 12.29
C TYR A 380 -31.56 19.84 12.92
N PHE A 381 -30.30 19.84 13.33
CA PHE A 381 -29.64 18.73 13.98
C PHE A 381 -29.40 19.01 15.45
N ASP A 382 -29.63 18.03 16.33
CA ASP A 382 -29.58 18.23 17.77
C ASP A 382 -28.18 18.64 18.24
N THR A 383 -28.14 19.58 19.18
CA THR A 383 -26.92 20.10 19.77
C THR A 383 -26.59 19.48 21.14
N LYS A 384 -27.49 18.60 21.66
CA LYS A 384 -27.37 18.02 23.01
C LYS A 384 -26.56 16.73 23.00
N ASN A 385 -25.75 16.52 24.03
CA ASN A 385 -25.09 15.24 24.25
C ASN A 385 -26.12 14.08 24.30
N GLY A 386 -25.76 12.93 23.72
CA GLY A 386 -26.63 11.77 23.60
C GLY A 386 -27.43 11.74 22.25
N LYS A 387 -27.78 12.92 21.70
CA LYS A 387 -28.44 13.06 20.41
C LYS A 387 -27.66 13.97 19.45
N LEU A 388 -26.42 14.29 19.79
CA LEU A 388 -25.59 15.25 19.06
C LEU A 388 -25.55 14.91 17.57
N GLY A 389 -25.96 15.86 16.73
CA GLY A 389 -25.97 15.76 15.27
C GLY A 389 -27.16 15.00 14.70
N LYS A 390 -28.00 14.36 15.51
CA LYS A 390 -29.21 13.66 15.01
C LYS A 390 -30.29 14.65 14.59
N GLY A 391 -30.91 14.40 13.47
CA GLY A 391 -32.06 15.18 13.00
C GLY A 391 -33.21 15.20 14.01
N VAL A 392 -33.74 16.40 14.27
CA VAL A 392 -34.81 16.61 15.26
C VAL A 392 -36.17 16.28 14.65
N THR A 393 -37.02 15.58 15.40
CA THR A 393 -38.44 15.40 15.06
C THR A 393 -39.31 16.15 16.07
N GLY A 394 -40.32 16.92 15.58
CA GLY A 394 -41.21 17.71 16.36
C GLY A 394 -40.90 19.21 16.37
N GLU A 395 -41.41 19.93 17.39
CA GLU A 395 -41.23 21.37 17.52
C GLU A 395 -39.83 21.73 18.01
N LYS A 396 -39.22 22.66 17.26
CA LYS A 396 -37.96 23.29 17.68
C LYS A 396 -37.95 24.77 17.32
N SER A 397 -37.84 25.62 18.36
CA SER A 397 -37.77 27.08 18.20
C SER A 397 -38.89 27.67 17.36
N GLY A 398 -40.13 27.12 17.48
CA GLY A 398 -41.30 27.56 16.78
C GLY A 398 -41.45 27.11 15.32
N TYR A 399 -40.64 26.14 14.91
CA TYR A 399 -40.70 25.49 13.63
C TYR A 399 -40.94 23.97 13.79
N LEU A 400 -41.52 23.35 12.79
CA LEU A 400 -41.77 21.93 12.78
C LEU A 400 -40.70 21.20 11.97
N TYR A 401 -40.18 20.13 12.53
CA TYR A 401 -39.17 19.28 11.88
C TYR A 401 -39.56 17.82 11.92
N TRP A 402 -39.16 17.07 10.91
CA TRP A 402 -39.24 15.61 10.89
C TRP A 402 -37.86 15.06 10.46
N ASN A 403 -37.26 14.25 11.31
CA ASN A 403 -35.92 13.70 11.09
C ASN A 403 -34.86 14.74 10.65
N GLY A 404 -35.01 15.97 11.14
CA GLY A 404 -34.18 17.11 10.81
C GLY A 404 -34.76 18.05 9.77
N LYS A 405 -35.50 17.55 8.76
CA LYS A 405 -36.10 18.35 7.70
C LYS A 405 -37.17 19.30 8.23
N ARG A 406 -37.05 20.58 7.92
CA ARG A 406 -38.09 21.55 8.25
C ARG A 406 -39.32 21.35 7.34
N LEU A 407 -40.47 21.22 7.96
CA LEU A 407 -41.72 21.04 7.24
C LEU A 407 -42.35 22.41 6.94
N GLU A 408 -42.64 22.64 5.66
CA GLU A 408 -43.13 23.92 5.13
C GLU A 408 -44.38 23.70 4.32
N ALA A 409 -45.25 24.70 4.24
CA ALA A 409 -46.32 24.76 3.24
C ALA A 409 -45.75 25.28 1.91
N ASP A 410 -46.38 25.00 0.80
CA ASP A 410 -45.96 25.51 -0.50
C ASP A 410 -46.26 27.02 -0.60
N ASP A 411 -47.51 27.41 -0.39
CA ASP A 411 -47.95 28.81 -0.48
C ASP A 411 -48.49 29.36 0.85
N ASP A 412 -49.52 28.73 1.39
CA ASP A 412 -50.31 29.26 2.52
C ASP A 412 -49.98 28.50 3.82
N TYR A 413 -50.91 27.61 4.23
CA TYR A 413 -50.75 26.80 5.43
C TYR A 413 -50.99 25.33 5.09
N ARG A 414 -50.21 24.45 5.75
CA ARG A 414 -50.33 23.01 5.56
C ARG A 414 -50.45 22.31 6.91
N ILE A 415 -51.34 21.32 6.97
CA ILE A 415 -51.45 20.39 8.10
C ILE A 415 -50.46 19.25 7.89
N TYR A 416 -49.59 19.06 8.85
CA TYR A 416 -48.71 17.88 8.92
C TYR A 416 -49.13 16.99 10.08
N LYS A 417 -48.98 15.68 9.88
CA LYS A 417 -49.11 14.67 10.93
C LYS A 417 -47.77 14.05 11.22
N LEU A 418 -47.39 13.99 12.50
CA LEU A 418 -46.22 13.30 12.99
C LEU A 418 -46.60 12.16 13.93
N PRO A 419 -45.89 10.99 13.92
CA PRO A 419 -46.20 9.88 14.82
C PRO A 419 -46.04 10.28 16.27
N LYS A 420 -46.92 9.82 17.18
CA LYS A 420 -46.83 10.01 18.63
C LYS A 420 -45.83 9.07 19.26
N GLY A 421 -45.53 7.92 18.67
CA GLY A 421 -44.65 6.89 19.14
C GLY A 421 -44.10 6.03 18.01
N ASP A 422 -43.55 4.88 18.36
CA ASP A 422 -42.87 3.99 17.41
C ASP A 422 -43.82 3.04 16.66
N LYS A 423 -45.15 3.05 17.01
CA LYS A 423 -46.16 2.16 16.41
C LYS A 423 -47.26 2.98 15.79
N GLU A 424 -47.80 2.50 14.69
CA GLU A 424 -48.94 3.11 14.01
C GLU A 424 -50.16 3.21 14.93
N ALA A 425 -50.36 2.24 15.83
CA ALA A 425 -51.43 2.25 16.82
C ALA A 425 -51.38 3.41 17.83
N ASP A 426 -50.20 4.05 18.00
CA ASP A 426 -50.02 5.21 18.89
C ASP A 426 -50.62 6.49 18.29
N GLY A 427 -50.91 6.48 16.97
CA GLY A 427 -51.55 7.58 16.23
C GLY A 427 -50.62 8.74 15.95
N TYR A 428 -51.24 9.90 15.60
CA TYR A 428 -50.51 11.05 15.12
C TYR A 428 -50.82 12.31 15.95
N ASP A 429 -49.80 13.17 16.08
CA ASP A 429 -49.95 14.58 16.43
C ASP A 429 -50.06 15.43 15.17
N TYR A 430 -50.97 16.37 15.12
CA TYR A 430 -51.23 17.25 13.99
C TYR A 430 -50.73 18.66 14.25
N TYR A 431 -50.16 19.29 13.24
CA TYR A 431 -49.54 20.61 13.31
C TYR A 431 -49.92 21.45 12.10
N LEU A 432 -50.06 22.76 12.27
CA LEU A 432 -50.28 23.71 11.19
C LEU A 432 -49.04 24.58 11.02
N VAL A 433 -48.45 24.57 9.81
CA VAL A 433 -47.28 25.40 9.47
C VAL A 433 -47.57 26.33 8.30
N ASN A 434 -46.87 27.43 8.19
CA ASN A 434 -46.87 28.30 7.01
C ASN A 434 -45.77 27.95 6.02
N SER A 435 -45.70 28.68 4.89
CA SER A 435 -44.67 28.51 3.84
C SER A 435 -43.20 28.74 4.28
N LYS A 436 -42.96 29.19 5.52
CA LYS A 436 -41.63 29.28 6.15
C LYS A 436 -41.39 28.20 7.21
N GLY A 437 -42.30 27.22 7.31
CA GLY A 437 -42.23 26.15 8.31
C GLY A 437 -42.59 26.60 9.73
N LYS A 438 -43.02 27.84 9.95
CA LYS A 438 -43.36 28.37 11.24
C LYS A 438 -44.68 27.79 11.74
N LEU A 439 -44.65 27.19 12.93
CA LEU A 439 -45.79 26.63 13.62
C LEU A 439 -46.81 27.71 13.98
N GLN A 440 -48.10 27.41 13.79
CA GLN A 440 -49.23 28.23 14.17
C GLN A 440 -49.81 27.77 15.49
N LYS A 441 -50.46 28.69 16.23
CA LYS A 441 -51.11 28.40 17.51
C LYS A 441 -52.23 29.38 17.89
N SER A 442 -52.76 30.09 16.93
CA SER A 442 -53.88 31.07 17.20
C SER A 442 -55.22 30.45 16.83
N ASP A 443 -56.07 30.32 17.83
CA ASP A 443 -57.44 29.85 17.70
C ASP A 443 -58.40 30.92 17.15
N SER A 444 -58.00 32.18 17.19
CA SER A 444 -58.77 33.31 16.72
C SER A 444 -58.53 33.69 15.25
N LYS A 445 -57.43 33.16 14.66
CA LYS A 445 -57.08 33.44 13.28
C LYS A 445 -57.75 32.44 12.32
N GLU A 446 -58.15 32.93 11.14
CA GLU A 446 -58.56 32.08 10.01
C GLU A 446 -57.34 31.75 9.15
N TYR A 447 -57.30 30.53 8.66
CA TYR A 447 -56.23 29.97 7.85
C TYR A 447 -56.75 29.43 6.55
N ASP A 448 -56.05 29.71 5.45
CA ASP A 448 -56.25 29.07 4.16
C ASP A 448 -55.29 27.88 4.09
N VAL A 449 -55.81 26.65 3.99
CA VAL A 449 -55.04 25.41 4.08
C VAL A 449 -55.02 24.73 2.73
N GLU A 450 -53.83 24.41 2.27
CA GLU A 450 -53.60 23.85 0.93
C GLU A 450 -53.71 22.33 0.86
N ASN A 451 -53.97 21.64 1.97
CA ASN A 451 -54.19 20.19 1.97
C ASN A 451 -55.51 19.81 1.23
N GLY A 452 -55.45 18.74 0.47
CA GLY A 452 -56.62 18.16 -0.21
C GLY A 452 -57.32 19.17 -1.14
N ASN A 453 -58.61 19.35 -0.97
CA ASN A 453 -59.45 20.24 -1.80
C ASN A 453 -59.35 21.73 -1.41
N GLY A 454 -58.39 22.11 -0.58
CA GLY A 454 -58.19 23.50 -0.12
C GLY A 454 -59.26 23.95 0.87
N TYR A 455 -58.91 23.97 2.14
CA TYR A 455 -59.76 24.48 3.20
C TYR A 455 -59.52 25.99 3.36
N THR A 456 -60.52 26.82 3.03
CA THR A 456 -60.42 28.26 3.09
C THR A 456 -61.05 28.82 4.38
N LYS A 457 -60.39 29.81 5.02
CA LYS A 457 -60.88 30.50 6.19
C LYS A 457 -61.26 29.59 7.36
N VAL A 458 -60.41 28.58 7.62
CA VAL A 458 -60.65 27.63 8.71
C VAL A 458 -60.06 28.11 9.99
N LYS A 459 -60.82 28.00 11.10
CA LYS A 459 -60.29 28.18 12.46
C LYS A 459 -59.95 26.84 13.05
N PHE A 460 -58.84 26.78 13.78
CA PHE A 460 -58.37 25.57 14.42
C PHE A 460 -58.30 25.74 15.94
N ASP A 461 -58.67 24.71 16.67
CA ASP A 461 -58.45 24.55 18.09
C ASP A 461 -57.08 23.89 18.32
N PHE A 462 -56.35 24.37 19.33
CA PHE A 462 -55.04 23.85 19.70
C PHE A 462 -55.07 23.26 21.11
N VAL A 463 -54.25 22.22 21.34
CA VAL A 463 -54.18 21.56 22.64
C VAL A 463 -53.46 22.50 23.65
N GLY A 464 -54.23 23.16 24.53
CA GLY A 464 -53.74 24.08 25.51
C GLY A 464 -52.96 25.25 24.89
N LYS A 465 -51.73 25.48 25.35
CA LYS A 465 -50.80 26.49 24.76
C LYS A 465 -49.78 25.93 23.81
N SER A 466 -49.93 24.66 23.38
CA SER A 466 -49.03 23.99 22.47
C SER A 466 -49.25 24.39 21.03
N TYR A 467 -48.41 23.90 20.12
CA TYR A 467 -48.61 24.02 18.68
C TYR A 467 -49.38 22.85 18.08
N LYS A 468 -49.79 21.86 18.89
CA LYS A 468 -50.58 20.72 18.42
C LYS A 468 -52.01 21.11 18.19
N LEU A 469 -52.56 20.73 17.05
CA LEU A 469 -53.98 20.83 16.77
C LEU A 469 -54.78 19.86 17.66
N ASP A 470 -55.96 20.24 18.11
CA ASP A 470 -56.83 19.34 18.83
C ASP A 470 -57.45 18.33 17.83
N GLU A 471 -56.92 17.12 17.83
CA GLU A 471 -57.32 16.06 16.91
C GLU A 471 -58.81 15.68 17.02
N THR A 472 -59.44 15.94 18.16
CA THR A 472 -60.85 15.67 18.36
C THR A 472 -61.78 16.65 17.61
N LYS A 473 -61.22 17.79 17.19
CA LYS A 473 -61.89 18.84 16.42
C LYS A 473 -61.60 18.80 14.92
N LEU A 474 -60.59 18.00 14.49
CA LEU A 474 -60.31 17.83 13.09
C LEU A 474 -61.30 16.86 12.44
N SER A 475 -61.76 17.19 11.25
CA SER A 475 -62.60 16.27 10.44
C SER A 475 -61.81 15.03 10.04
N ALA A 476 -62.53 13.96 9.68
CA ALA A 476 -61.90 12.74 9.17
C ALA A 476 -61.12 13.01 7.87
N GLU A 477 -61.65 13.92 7.02
CA GLU A 477 -60.99 14.34 5.78
C GLU A 477 -59.66 15.09 6.09
N MET A 478 -59.68 16.09 7.00
CA MET A 478 -58.47 16.83 7.39
C MET A 478 -57.39 15.90 7.94
N LYS A 479 -57.74 14.87 8.69
CA LYS A 479 -56.81 13.87 9.19
C LYS A 479 -56.24 12.99 8.08
N ALA A 480 -57.07 12.62 7.10
CA ALA A 480 -56.63 11.83 5.95
C ALA A 480 -55.69 12.64 5.04
N ASP A 481 -56.08 13.90 4.77
CA ASP A 481 -55.33 14.80 3.89
C ASP A 481 -54.07 15.38 4.51
N ALA A 482 -53.87 15.25 5.83
CA ALA A 482 -52.66 15.74 6.51
C ALA A 482 -51.40 15.13 5.92
N SER A 483 -50.48 16.00 5.54
CA SER A 483 -49.22 15.61 4.87
C SER A 483 -48.29 14.85 5.78
N THR A 484 -47.52 13.94 5.21
CA THR A 484 -46.35 13.30 5.82
C THR A 484 -45.09 13.86 5.19
N ALA A 485 -43.98 13.82 5.91
CA ALA A 485 -42.71 14.25 5.35
C ALA A 485 -42.05 13.11 4.56
N LYS A 486 -41.30 13.49 3.55
CA LYS A 486 -40.41 12.63 2.79
C LYS A 486 -38.99 13.20 2.88
N ILE A 487 -37.99 12.33 2.91
CA ILE A 487 -36.58 12.67 2.74
C ILE A 487 -36.03 11.80 1.65
N GLU A 488 -35.43 12.43 0.65
CA GLU A 488 -34.73 11.77 -0.44
C GLU A 488 -33.24 11.85 -0.18
N LEU A 489 -32.55 10.72 -0.20
CA LEU A 489 -31.09 10.67 -0.03
C LEU A 489 -30.39 11.00 -1.34
N TYR A 490 -29.20 11.60 -1.22
CA TYR A 490 -28.42 12.14 -2.35
C TYR A 490 -28.14 11.12 -3.48
N ASP A 491 -28.00 9.84 -3.16
CA ASP A 491 -27.78 8.76 -4.14
C ASP A 491 -29.08 8.21 -4.78
N GLY A 492 -30.21 8.91 -4.62
CA GLY A 492 -31.43 8.69 -5.37
C GLY A 492 -32.20 7.36 -5.12
N ASP A 493 -31.63 6.46 -4.30
CA ASP A 493 -32.10 5.08 -4.18
C ASP A 493 -33.02 4.83 -2.98
N ALA A 494 -33.23 5.77 -2.08
CA ALA A 494 -34.02 5.57 -0.87
C ALA A 494 -34.92 6.76 -0.55
N GLU A 495 -36.19 6.63 -0.88
CA GLU A 495 -37.22 7.52 -0.37
C GLU A 495 -37.62 7.11 1.06
N TYR A 496 -37.39 7.99 2.03
CA TYR A 496 -37.74 7.75 3.42
C TYR A 496 -39.12 8.29 3.74
N THR A 497 -40.14 7.46 3.53
CA THR A 497 -41.54 7.85 3.71
C THR A 497 -42.22 7.17 4.89
N ASP A 498 -41.63 6.12 5.45
CA ASP A 498 -42.32 5.29 6.43
C ASP A 498 -41.89 5.66 7.87
N PHE A 499 -42.88 6.14 8.64
CA PHE A 499 -42.66 6.55 10.02
C PHE A 499 -42.50 5.37 11.01
N PHE A 500 -42.94 4.19 10.67
CA PHE A 500 -43.12 3.07 11.59
C PHE A 500 -42.33 1.81 11.21
N LYS A 501 -41.34 1.92 10.36
CA LYS A 501 -40.41 0.81 10.08
C LYS A 501 -39.36 0.60 11.10
#